data_57f1c1a9a2a317c2e6358807ab7f92b6
#
_entry.id   57f1c1a9a2a317c2e6358807ab7f92b6
#
_cell.length_a   1.000
_cell.length_b   1.000
_cell.length_c   1.000
_cell.angle_alpha   90.00
_cell.angle_beta   90.00
_cell.angle_gamma   90.00
#
_symmetry.space_group_name_H-M   'P 1'
#
loop_
_entity.id
_entity.type
_entity.pdbx_description
1 polymer ?
#
loop_
_entity_poly.entity_id
_entity_poly.type
_entity_poly.pdbx_seq_one_letter_code
_entity_poly.pdbx_strand_id
1 'polypeptide(L)'
;MKLVRFGPAGRERPGMIDAGGRLRDLSEHVDDIAGETLSPAGLDQLRAIDPATLPAVDGEPRIGPCVGRVGKFVCIGLNYADHAAESGLAVPPEPVVFMKATSAIVGPDDDVVIPRGSTKTDWEVELGVIIGTTAKYVSEEDAAAHIAGYCVVNDVSEREFQLERHGTWDKGKGCDTFGPIGPWLVTADEVPDPCNLAMWLEVNGHRYQDGSSATMVYRPAFLVSYLSQFMSLQPGDVISTGTPPGVGMGQNPPTYLKAGDHIELGIEGLGKQSQRVVRWNAA
;
A
#
# COMPACT_ATOMS: atom_id res chain seq x y z
N MET A 1 12.53 7.52 8.97
CA MET A 1 11.60 8.68 9.02
C MET A 1 10.19 8.24 8.63
N LYS A 2 9.16 8.96 9.10
CA LYS A 2 7.76 8.77 8.64
C LYS A 2 7.37 9.97 7.80
N LEU A 3 7.30 9.79 6.48
CA LEU A 3 6.95 10.84 5.52
C LEU A 3 5.47 10.72 5.14
N VAL A 4 4.77 11.84 5.11
CA VAL A 4 3.32 11.91 4.85
C VAL A 4 3.01 12.93 3.77
N ARG A 5 1.84 12.78 3.16
CA ARG A 5 1.22 13.83 2.35
C ARG A 5 -0.13 14.19 2.98
N PHE A 6 -0.39 15.45 3.20
CA PHE A 6 -1.56 15.92 3.94
C PHE A 6 -2.27 17.09 3.25
N GLY A 7 -3.56 17.21 3.47
CA GLY A 7 -4.40 18.26 2.90
C GLY A 7 -5.46 17.74 1.93
N PRO A 8 -6.15 18.63 1.20
CA PRO A 8 -7.21 18.26 0.28
C PRO A 8 -6.72 17.34 -0.84
N ALA A 9 -7.58 16.39 -1.26
CA ALA A 9 -7.27 15.45 -2.34
C ALA A 9 -6.83 16.19 -3.62
N GLY A 10 -5.70 15.75 -4.20
CA GLY A 10 -5.07 16.35 -5.38
C GLY A 10 -4.34 17.67 -5.12
N ARG A 11 -4.24 18.10 -3.85
CA ARG A 11 -3.50 19.30 -3.40
C ARG A 11 -2.75 19.02 -2.10
N GLU A 12 -2.35 17.78 -1.90
CA GLU A 12 -1.58 17.38 -0.74
C GLU A 12 -0.24 18.09 -0.70
N ARG A 13 0.20 18.39 0.50
CA ARG A 13 1.53 18.95 0.82
C ARG A 13 2.40 17.90 1.48
N PRO A 14 3.74 17.97 1.31
CA PRO A 14 4.66 17.07 1.98
C PRO A 14 4.78 17.40 3.47
N GLY A 15 4.91 16.38 4.28
CA GLY A 15 5.14 16.49 5.71
C GLY A 15 5.95 15.33 6.28
N MET A 16 6.30 15.44 7.56
CA MET A 16 6.89 14.34 8.32
C MET A 16 6.30 14.27 9.73
N ILE A 17 6.35 13.10 10.32
CA ILE A 17 5.95 12.89 11.72
C ILE A 17 7.20 13.02 12.59
N ASP A 18 7.16 13.93 13.57
CA ASP A 18 8.25 14.10 14.55
C ASP A 18 8.24 12.98 15.61
N ALA A 19 9.27 12.94 16.46
CA ALA A 19 9.40 11.95 17.53
C ALA A 19 8.25 12.00 18.56
N GLY A 20 7.55 13.12 18.65
CA GLY A 20 6.36 13.29 19.50
C GLY A 20 5.05 12.88 18.81
N GLY A 21 5.12 12.39 17.57
CA GLY A 21 3.94 11.99 16.77
C GLY A 21 3.21 13.16 16.12
N ARG A 22 3.77 14.37 16.09
CA ARG A 22 3.13 15.55 15.49
C ARG A 22 3.53 15.69 14.03
N LEU A 23 2.56 16.11 13.23
CA LEU A 23 2.77 16.41 11.82
C LEU A 23 3.52 17.75 11.66
N ARG A 24 4.57 17.73 10.85
CA ARG A 24 5.40 18.87 10.50
C ARG A 24 5.34 19.12 9.01
N ASP A 25 5.28 20.38 8.61
CA ASP A 25 5.19 20.80 7.21
C ASP A 25 6.59 20.84 6.57
N LEU A 26 6.76 20.16 5.43
CA LEU A 26 8.00 20.11 4.65
C LEU A 26 7.94 20.98 3.38
N SER A 27 6.87 21.73 3.15
CA SER A 27 6.62 22.43 1.88
C SER A 27 7.69 23.47 1.50
N GLU A 28 8.48 23.97 2.47
CA GLU A 28 9.60 24.88 2.21
C GLU A 28 10.90 24.14 1.82
N HIS A 29 10.92 22.81 1.94
CA HIS A 29 12.11 21.99 1.68
C HIS A 29 11.98 21.12 0.43
N VAL A 30 10.80 20.58 0.17
CA VAL A 30 10.50 19.74 -1.00
C VAL A 30 9.11 20.04 -1.54
N ASP A 31 8.92 19.87 -2.84
CA ASP A 31 7.63 20.09 -3.49
C ASP A 31 6.61 18.98 -3.14
N ASP A 32 7.08 17.74 -3.05
CA ASP A 32 6.22 16.57 -2.79
C ASP A 32 7.06 15.37 -2.31
N ILE A 33 6.42 14.39 -1.68
CA ILE A 33 7.01 13.06 -1.40
C ILE A 33 6.88 12.22 -2.68
N ALA A 34 7.73 12.51 -3.66
CA ALA A 34 7.68 11.90 -4.99
C ALA A 34 9.01 12.09 -5.73
N GLY A 35 9.26 11.27 -6.77
CA GLY A 35 10.40 11.41 -7.66
C GLY A 35 11.74 11.49 -6.93
N GLU A 36 12.55 12.51 -7.21
CA GLU A 36 13.89 12.67 -6.63
C GLU A 36 13.92 12.80 -5.10
N THR A 37 12.85 13.27 -4.47
CA THR A 37 12.73 13.30 -2.99
C THR A 37 12.88 11.90 -2.38
N LEU A 38 12.52 10.86 -3.11
CA LEU A 38 12.60 9.45 -2.68
C LEU A 38 13.97 8.81 -2.94
N SER A 39 14.86 9.49 -3.68
CA SER A 39 16.23 9.00 -3.91
C SER A 39 17.03 8.97 -2.61
N PRO A 40 18.11 8.17 -2.53
CA PRO A 40 19.00 8.18 -1.35
C PRO A 40 19.44 9.59 -0.99
N ALA A 41 19.84 10.40 -1.98
CA ALA A 41 20.27 11.80 -1.74
C ALA A 41 19.12 12.68 -1.24
N GLY A 42 17.91 12.53 -1.77
CA GLY A 42 16.72 13.26 -1.31
C GLY A 42 16.34 12.88 0.12
N LEU A 43 16.36 11.58 0.44
CA LEU A 43 16.10 11.10 1.79
C LEU A 43 17.18 11.55 2.79
N ASP A 44 18.46 11.61 2.38
CA ASP A 44 19.55 12.13 3.21
C ASP A 44 19.38 13.63 3.50
N GLN A 45 18.93 14.42 2.53
CA GLN A 45 18.58 15.82 2.75
C GLN A 45 17.45 15.97 3.78
N LEU A 46 16.42 15.15 3.70
CA LEU A 46 15.32 15.17 4.69
C LEU A 46 15.77 14.72 6.08
N ARG A 47 16.68 13.74 6.20
CA ARG A 47 17.26 13.31 7.49
C ARG A 47 18.09 14.38 8.16
N ALA A 48 18.71 15.27 7.39
CA ALA A 48 19.50 16.37 7.92
C ALA A 48 18.66 17.49 8.55
N ILE A 49 17.34 17.50 8.31
CA ILE A 49 16.42 18.49 8.89
C ILE A 49 16.07 18.05 10.33
N ASP A 50 16.24 18.96 11.29
CA ASP A 50 15.67 18.77 12.63
C ASP A 50 14.14 18.99 12.58
N PRO A 51 13.30 17.94 12.77
CA PRO A 51 11.85 18.09 12.70
C PRO A 51 11.28 19.14 13.67
N ALA A 52 11.97 19.43 14.76
CA ALA A 52 11.53 20.43 15.74
C ALA A 52 11.56 21.86 15.18
N THR A 53 12.37 22.11 14.14
CA THR A 53 12.48 23.43 13.48
C THR A 53 11.38 23.66 12.42
N LEU A 54 10.72 22.60 11.98
CA LEU A 54 9.67 22.67 10.97
C LEU A 54 8.36 23.23 11.57
N PRO A 55 7.57 23.97 10.77
CA PRO A 55 6.24 24.40 11.19
C PRO A 55 5.37 23.23 11.60
N ALA A 56 4.73 23.31 12.76
CA ALA A 56 3.71 22.34 13.16
C ALA A 56 2.46 22.55 12.30
N VAL A 57 1.81 21.46 11.91
CA VAL A 57 0.51 21.52 11.22
C VAL A 57 -0.58 21.41 12.30
N ASP A 58 -1.41 22.45 12.38
CA ASP A 58 -2.50 22.52 13.35
C ASP A 58 -3.72 21.68 12.89
N GLY A 59 -4.48 21.19 13.87
CA GLY A 59 -5.69 20.41 13.66
C GLY A 59 -5.43 18.97 13.19
N GLU A 60 -6.43 18.37 12.57
CA GLU A 60 -6.39 17.01 12.01
C GLU A 60 -6.64 17.08 10.50
N PRO A 61 -5.64 17.48 9.69
CA PRO A 61 -5.82 17.52 8.26
C PRO A 61 -6.01 16.10 7.71
N ARG A 62 -6.74 15.97 6.58
CA ARG A 62 -6.78 14.71 5.85
C ARG A 62 -5.35 14.26 5.51
N ILE A 63 -5.06 12.99 5.75
CA ILE A 63 -3.84 12.34 5.28
C ILE A 63 -4.14 11.76 3.89
N GLY A 64 -3.33 12.14 2.91
CA GLY A 64 -3.41 11.63 1.55
C GLY A 64 -2.57 10.36 1.35
N PRO A 65 -2.53 9.82 0.12
CA PRO A 65 -1.60 8.76 -0.24
C PRO A 65 -0.17 9.14 0.14
N CYS A 66 0.56 8.24 0.79
CA CYS A 66 1.88 8.57 1.39
C CYS A 66 2.96 8.92 0.36
N VAL A 67 2.76 8.58 -0.92
CA VAL A 67 3.63 8.94 -2.05
C VAL A 67 2.81 9.55 -3.18
N GLY A 68 3.36 10.60 -3.80
CA GLY A 68 2.75 11.30 -4.94
C GLY A 68 3.29 10.82 -6.28
N ARG A 69 2.58 11.17 -7.36
CA ARG A 69 3.01 10.91 -8.75
C ARG A 69 3.37 9.45 -9.03
N VAL A 70 2.60 8.51 -8.49
CA VAL A 70 2.77 7.07 -8.71
C VAL A 70 2.61 6.76 -10.21
N GLY A 71 3.68 6.23 -10.81
CA GLY A 71 3.68 5.84 -12.23
C GLY A 71 3.06 4.47 -12.45
N LYS A 72 3.40 3.51 -11.57
CA LYS A 72 2.88 2.14 -11.58
C LYS A 72 2.48 1.70 -10.18
N PHE A 73 1.34 1.02 -10.08
CA PHE A 73 0.94 0.29 -8.91
C PHE A 73 0.90 -1.20 -9.27
N VAL A 74 2.03 -1.86 -9.05
CA VAL A 74 2.23 -3.27 -9.36
C VAL A 74 1.82 -4.10 -8.14
N CYS A 75 1.11 -5.19 -8.36
CA CYS A 75 0.63 -6.08 -7.30
C CYS A 75 1.05 -7.52 -7.55
N ILE A 76 1.22 -8.27 -6.47
CA ILE A 76 1.64 -9.67 -6.50
C ILE A 76 0.54 -10.54 -5.87
N GLY A 77 -0.03 -11.42 -6.66
CA GLY A 77 -1.03 -12.39 -6.19
C GLY A 77 -0.40 -13.66 -5.64
N LEU A 78 -1.12 -14.32 -4.70
CA LEU A 78 -0.78 -15.63 -4.15
C LEU A 78 0.64 -15.72 -3.55
N ASN A 79 1.09 -14.65 -2.93
CA ASN A 79 2.46 -14.53 -2.40
C ASN A 79 2.61 -14.98 -0.93
N TYR A 80 1.58 -15.54 -0.32
CA TYR A 80 1.62 -16.09 1.02
C TYR A 80 1.26 -17.57 0.98
N ALA A 81 2.14 -18.43 1.51
CA ALA A 81 1.98 -19.89 1.43
C ALA A 81 0.70 -20.38 2.13
N ASP A 82 0.37 -19.78 3.27
CA ASP A 82 -0.82 -20.06 4.05
C ASP A 82 -2.11 -19.55 3.34
N HIS A 83 -2.07 -18.39 2.69
CA HIS A 83 -3.18 -17.88 1.87
C HIS A 83 -3.42 -18.74 0.61
N ALA A 84 -2.37 -19.22 -0.05
CA ALA A 84 -2.51 -20.16 -1.16
C ALA A 84 -3.21 -21.45 -0.69
N ALA A 85 -2.84 -21.97 0.47
CA ALA A 85 -3.49 -23.14 1.08
C ALA A 85 -4.97 -22.89 1.43
N GLU A 86 -5.32 -21.71 2.01
CA GLU A 86 -6.69 -21.30 2.28
C GLU A 86 -7.56 -21.28 1.00
N SER A 87 -6.99 -20.78 -0.09
CA SER A 87 -7.65 -20.67 -1.40
C SER A 87 -7.69 -22.01 -2.17
N GLY A 88 -7.10 -23.09 -1.63
CA GLY A 88 -6.99 -24.38 -2.31
C GLY A 88 -6.10 -24.36 -3.56
N LEU A 89 -5.22 -23.37 -3.66
CA LEU A 89 -4.32 -23.17 -4.79
C LEU A 89 -2.89 -23.58 -4.41
N ALA A 90 -2.13 -24.07 -5.40
CA ALA A 90 -0.69 -24.24 -5.23
C ALA A 90 0.02 -22.89 -5.25
N VAL A 91 1.11 -22.78 -4.49
CA VAL A 91 2.01 -21.63 -4.62
C VAL A 91 2.52 -21.57 -6.07
N PRO A 92 2.36 -20.45 -6.78
CA PRO A 92 2.83 -20.32 -8.14
C PRO A 92 4.36 -20.46 -8.23
N PRO A 93 4.91 -21.05 -9.31
CA PRO A 93 6.36 -21.18 -9.49
C PRO A 93 7.07 -19.83 -9.74
N GLU A 94 6.30 -18.79 -10.08
CA GLU A 94 6.74 -17.41 -10.29
C GLU A 94 5.67 -16.46 -9.73
N PRO A 95 6.03 -15.20 -9.37
CA PRO A 95 5.06 -14.21 -8.91
C PRO A 95 3.93 -13.98 -9.92
N VAL A 96 2.68 -14.04 -9.46
CA VAL A 96 1.53 -13.61 -10.26
C VAL A 96 1.47 -12.09 -10.26
N VAL A 97 1.79 -11.46 -11.38
CA VAL A 97 1.86 -10.00 -11.50
C VAL A 97 0.57 -9.44 -12.11
N PHE A 98 0.01 -8.42 -11.48
CA PHE A 98 -1.11 -7.65 -12.01
C PHE A 98 -0.95 -6.17 -11.62
N MET A 99 -1.83 -5.29 -12.15
CA MET A 99 -1.74 -3.86 -11.91
C MET A 99 -3.03 -3.34 -11.30
N LYS A 100 -2.90 -2.38 -10.37
CA LYS A 100 -4.00 -1.48 -10.04
C LYS A 100 -3.88 -0.22 -10.89
N ALA A 101 -5.00 0.31 -11.36
CA ALA A 101 -5.01 1.63 -11.97
C ALA A 101 -4.52 2.67 -10.95
N THR A 102 -3.71 3.64 -11.36
CA THR A 102 -3.24 4.68 -10.44
C THR A 102 -4.38 5.58 -9.94
N SER A 103 -5.51 5.63 -10.66
CA SER A 103 -6.76 6.27 -10.22
C SER A 103 -7.43 5.56 -9.03
N ALA A 104 -7.05 4.32 -8.71
CA ALA A 104 -7.52 3.61 -7.53
C ALA A 104 -6.90 4.15 -6.22
N ILE A 105 -5.78 4.88 -6.31
CA ILE A 105 -5.00 5.32 -5.16
C ILE A 105 -5.75 6.41 -4.39
N VAL A 106 -5.90 6.18 -3.08
CA VAL A 106 -6.48 7.12 -2.12
C VAL A 106 -5.70 7.11 -0.81
N GLY A 107 -5.98 8.06 0.06
CA GLY A 107 -5.37 8.14 1.39
C GLY A 107 -5.84 7.01 2.32
N PRO A 108 -5.15 6.84 3.46
CA PRO A 108 -5.37 5.74 4.40
C PRO A 108 -6.76 5.75 5.05
N ASP A 109 -7.38 6.92 5.16
CA ASP A 109 -8.66 7.12 5.84
C ASP A 109 -9.75 7.62 4.88
N ASP A 110 -9.50 7.58 3.57
CA ASP A 110 -10.50 7.91 2.55
C ASP A 110 -11.53 6.77 2.42
N ASP A 111 -12.73 7.11 1.97
CA ASP A 111 -13.80 6.15 1.80
C ASP A 111 -13.48 5.11 0.70
N VAL A 112 -13.79 3.85 0.95
CA VAL A 112 -13.84 2.79 -0.07
C VAL A 112 -15.22 2.78 -0.70
N VAL A 113 -15.28 3.05 -2.00
CA VAL A 113 -16.55 3.15 -2.75
C VAL A 113 -16.86 1.81 -3.43
N ILE A 114 -17.93 1.13 -3.02
CA ILE A 114 -18.42 -0.08 -3.70
C ILE A 114 -18.83 0.28 -5.12
N PRO A 115 -18.28 -0.35 -6.16
CA PRO A 115 -18.64 -0.08 -7.54
C PRO A 115 -20.13 -0.35 -7.82
N ARG A 116 -20.67 0.37 -8.80
CA ARG A 116 -22.08 0.19 -9.19
C ARG A 116 -22.37 -1.25 -9.63
N GLY A 117 -23.33 -1.89 -8.95
CA GLY A 117 -23.73 -3.27 -9.21
C GLY A 117 -22.84 -4.35 -8.58
N SER A 118 -21.76 -3.94 -7.86
CA SER A 118 -20.89 -4.86 -7.14
C SER A 118 -21.58 -5.43 -5.91
N THR A 119 -21.27 -6.70 -5.62
CA THR A 119 -21.71 -7.44 -4.43
C THR A 119 -20.62 -8.28 -3.79
N LYS A 120 -19.41 -8.26 -4.35
CA LYS A 120 -18.30 -9.11 -3.92
C LYS A 120 -17.01 -8.28 -3.65
N THR A 121 -17.19 -7.07 -3.12
CA THR A 121 -16.06 -6.23 -2.69
C THR A 121 -15.40 -6.84 -1.45
N ASP A 122 -14.09 -7.00 -1.48
CA ASP A 122 -13.28 -7.72 -0.49
C ASP A 122 -12.07 -6.89 -0.07
N TRP A 123 -11.43 -7.25 1.02
CA TRP A 123 -10.30 -6.58 1.68
C TRP A 123 -9.04 -7.42 1.61
N GLU A 124 -7.87 -6.75 1.60
CA GLU A 124 -6.54 -7.40 1.63
C GLU A 124 -5.51 -6.46 2.28
N VAL A 125 -5.06 -6.74 3.52
CA VAL A 125 -3.92 -6.03 4.09
C VAL A 125 -2.62 -6.51 3.44
N GLU A 126 -1.81 -5.57 2.95
CA GLU A 126 -0.57 -5.87 2.24
C GLU A 126 0.58 -4.95 2.64
N LEU A 127 1.81 -5.47 2.62
CA LEU A 127 3.01 -4.67 2.69
C LEU A 127 3.21 -3.96 1.34
N GLY A 128 3.27 -2.64 1.36
CA GLY A 128 3.64 -1.82 0.20
C GLY A 128 5.13 -1.51 0.19
N VAL A 129 5.79 -1.70 -0.95
CA VAL A 129 7.18 -1.31 -1.19
C VAL A 129 7.18 -0.07 -2.10
N ILE A 130 7.87 0.99 -1.68
CA ILE A 130 8.01 2.22 -2.46
C ILE A 130 9.40 2.27 -3.08
N ILE A 131 9.44 2.41 -4.41
CA ILE A 131 10.70 2.52 -5.15
C ILE A 131 11.29 3.93 -4.97
N GLY A 132 12.58 3.99 -4.65
CA GLY A 132 13.34 5.23 -4.47
C GLY A 132 14.28 5.54 -5.61
N THR A 133 14.82 4.51 -6.24
CA THR A 133 15.78 4.65 -7.35
C THR A 133 15.37 3.75 -8.51
N THR A 134 15.51 4.24 -9.75
CA THR A 134 15.16 3.46 -10.94
C THR A 134 15.82 2.07 -10.90
N ALA A 135 15.00 1.02 -11.01
CA ALA A 135 15.45 -0.37 -11.07
C ALA A 135 15.15 -0.97 -12.44
N LYS A 136 16.21 -1.43 -13.14
CA LYS A 136 16.11 -2.15 -14.41
C LYS A 136 17.22 -3.18 -14.49
N TYR A 137 16.84 -4.46 -14.66
CA TYR A 137 17.77 -5.59 -14.66
C TYR A 137 18.65 -5.68 -13.41
N VAL A 138 18.06 -5.37 -12.26
CA VAL A 138 18.76 -5.36 -10.96
C VAL A 138 18.85 -6.78 -10.41
N SER A 139 20.00 -7.13 -9.82
CA SER A 139 20.15 -8.38 -9.06
C SER A 139 19.31 -8.37 -7.76
N GLU A 140 19.03 -9.52 -7.20
CA GLU A 140 18.35 -9.58 -5.89
C GLU A 140 19.22 -9.00 -4.76
N GLU A 141 20.54 -9.14 -4.85
CA GLU A 141 21.51 -8.59 -3.91
C GLU A 141 21.48 -7.06 -3.87
N ASP A 142 21.33 -6.42 -5.04
CA ASP A 142 21.31 -4.96 -5.17
C ASP A 142 19.91 -4.36 -4.98
N ALA A 143 18.86 -5.18 -5.05
CA ALA A 143 17.46 -4.72 -5.12
C ALA A 143 17.05 -3.86 -3.92
N ALA A 144 17.55 -4.15 -2.72
CA ALA A 144 17.22 -3.39 -1.51
C ALA A 144 17.65 -1.92 -1.59
N ALA A 145 18.75 -1.61 -2.32
CA ALA A 145 19.23 -0.24 -2.52
C ALA A 145 18.27 0.61 -3.38
N HIS A 146 17.32 0.00 -4.07
CA HIS A 146 16.32 0.68 -4.88
C HIS A 146 15.03 0.99 -4.12
N ILE A 147 14.90 0.57 -2.85
CA ILE A 147 13.71 0.74 -2.01
C ILE A 147 13.86 2.01 -1.16
N ALA A 148 12.93 2.96 -1.30
CA ALA A 148 12.86 4.15 -0.44
C ALA A 148 12.32 3.81 0.95
N GLY A 149 11.35 2.91 1.01
CA GLY A 149 10.68 2.51 2.24
C GLY A 149 9.42 1.69 2.01
N TYR A 150 8.60 1.62 3.06
CA TYR A 150 7.45 0.75 3.14
C TYR A 150 6.21 1.49 3.64
N CYS A 151 5.03 1.00 3.28
CA CYS A 151 3.75 1.51 3.78
C CYS A 151 2.74 0.38 3.94
N VAL A 152 1.58 0.68 4.51
CA VAL A 152 0.41 -0.22 4.50
C VAL A 152 -0.36 0.01 3.21
N VAL A 153 -0.83 -1.06 2.60
CA VAL A 153 -1.75 -1.06 1.44
C VAL A 153 -3.00 -1.83 1.82
N ASN A 154 -4.16 -1.37 1.36
CA ASN A 154 -5.36 -2.19 1.29
C ASN A 154 -5.63 -2.51 -0.19
N ASP A 155 -5.31 -3.73 -0.65
CA ASP A 155 -5.57 -4.16 -2.04
C ASP A 155 -7.04 -4.56 -2.21
N VAL A 156 -7.95 -3.59 -2.05
CA VAL A 156 -9.39 -3.80 -2.18
C VAL A 156 -9.72 -4.41 -3.54
N SER A 157 -10.59 -5.41 -3.54
CA SER A 157 -10.85 -6.27 -4.69
C SER A 157 -12.34 -6.44 -4.94
N GLU A 158 -12.80 -6.30 -6.16
CA GLU A 158 -14.13 -6.77 -6.56
C GLU A 158 -14.01 -8.16 -7.19
N ARG A 159 -14.35 -9.18 -6.45
CA ARG A 159 -14.08 -10.58 -6.82
C ARG A 159 -14.84 -11.05 -8.07
N GLU A 160 -16.07 -10.56 -8.30
CA GLU A 160 -16.79 -10.87 -9.54
C GLU A 160 -16.04 -10.31 -10.75
N PHE A 161 -15.60 -9.03 -10.68
CA PHE A 161 -14.88 -8.42 -11.80
C PHE A 161 -13.50 -9.07 -12.01
N GLN A 162 -12.85 -9.48 -10.92
CA GLN A 162 -11.54 -10.13 -10.95
C GLN A 162 -11.58 -11.52 -11.55
N LEU A 163 -12.57 -12.37 -11.15
CA LEU A 163 -12.54 -13.82 -11.40
C LEU A 163 -13.62 -14.30 -12.35
N GLU A 164 -14.77 -13.64 -12.41
CA GLU A 164 -15.95 -14.09 -13.18
C GLU A 164 -16.09 -13.32 -14.51
N ARG A 165 -15.42 -12.17 -14.64
CA ARG A 165 -15.33 -11.38 -15.87
C ARG A 165 -14.03 -11.72 -16.59
N HIS A 166 -14.05 -12.62 -17.54
CA HIS A 166 -12.89 -13.15 -18.27
C HIS A 166 -11.80 -12.12 -18.62
N GLY A 167 -10.55 -12.53 -18.55
CA GLY A 167 -9.35 -11.74 -18.83
C GLY A 167 -8.49 -11.54 -17.59
N THR A 168 -7.92 -10.35 -17.42
CA THR A 168 -7.00 -10.04 -16.34
C THR A 168 -7.72 -9.65 -15.04
N TRP A 169 -6.99 -9.72 -13.91
CA TRP A 169 -7.50 -9.33 -12.60
C TRP A 169 -7.75 -7.83 -12.45
N ASP A 170 -7.12 -7.02 -13.28
CA ASP A 170 -7.12 -5.56 -13.21
C ASP A 170 -8.54 -4.94 -13.14
N LYS A 171 -9.54 -5.58 -13.76
CA LYS A 171 -10.94 -5.13 -13.68
C LYS A 171 -11.49 -5.10 -12.26
N GLY A 172 -11.10 -6.07 -11.42
CA GLY A 172 -11.52 -6.16 -10.03
C GLY A 172 -10.58 -5.44 -9.07
N LYS A 173 -9.38 -5.14 -9.49
CA LYS A 173 -8.31 -4.54 -8.68
C LYS A 173 -8.14 -3.03 -8.92
N GLY A 174 -8.54 -2.52 -10.08
CA GLY A 174 -8.33 -1.13 -10.50
C GLY A 174 -9.56 -0.22 -10.37
N CYS A 175 -10.60 -0.61 -9.62
CA CYS A 175 -11.73 0.29 -9.35
C CYS A 175 -11.26 1.51 -8.54
N ASP A 176 -11.88 2.66 -8.78
CA ASP A 176 -11.56 3.88 -8.01
C ASP A 176 -11.70 3.62 -6.51
N THR A 177 -10.80 4.21 -5.71
CA THR A 177 -10.68 4.04 -4.25
C THR A 177 -10.20 2.68 -3.76
N PHE A 178 -9.87 1.74 -4.65
CA PHE A 178 -9.47 0.37 -4.29
C PHE A 178 -7.98 0.20 -3.94
N GLY A 179 -7.25 1.31 -3.83
CA GLY A 179 -5.83 1.34 -3.49
C GLY A 179 -5.49 2.32 -2.37
N PRO A 180 -6.08 2.23 -1.17
CA PRO A 180 -5.61 3.02 -0.04
C PRO A 180 -4.15 2.71 0.29
N ILE A 181 -3.28 3.74 0.37
CA ILE A 181 -1.87 3.62 0.75
C ILE A 181 -1.48 4.63 1.83
N GLY A 182 -0.72 4.20 2.81
CA GLY A 182 -0.29 5.03 3.94
C GLY A 182 -0.48 4.34 5.28
N PRO A 183 -0.53 5.09 6.41
CA PRO A 183 -0.69 6.55 6.54
C PRO A 183 0.57 7.34 6.18
N TRP A 184 1.73 6.72 6.21
CA TRP A 184 3.02 7.30 5.89
C TRP A 184 3.90 6.31 5.14
N LEU A 185 4.89 6.83 4.46
CA LEU A 185 6.05 6.08 4.03
C LEU A 185 7.03 6.04 5.22
N VAL A 186 7.37 4.82 5.69
CA VAL A 186 8.46 4.59 6.63
C VAL A 186 9.70 4.28 5.83
N THR A 187 10.74 5.09 5.97
CA THR A 187 11.99 4.90 5.21
C THR A 187 12.65 3.57 5.56
N ALA A 188 13.33 2.95 4.58
CA ALA A 188 13.83 1.58 4.69
C ALA A 188 14.78 1.35 5.89
N ASP A 189 15.53 2.38 6.27
CA ASP A 189 16.42 2.37 7.46
C ASP A 189 15.69 2.20 8.79
N GLU A 190 14.40 2.53 8.87
CA GLU A 190 13.57 2.33 10.06
C GLU A 190 12.76 1.02 10.05
N VAL A 191 12.92 0.21 9.01
CA VAL A 191 12.28 -1.12 8.89
C VAL A 191 13.37 -2.17 8.73
N PRO A 192 14.00 -2.61 9.84
CA PRO A 192 15.19 -3.47 9.77
C PRO A 192 14.92 -4.86 9.16
N ASP A 193 13.71 -5.38 9.32
CA ASP A 193 13.29 -6.63 8.71
C ASP A 193 11.86 -6.57 8.16
N PRO A 194 11.68 -6.18 6.89
CA PRO A 194 10.36 -6.13 6.26
C PRO A 194 9.72 -7.51 6.07
N CYS A 195 10.48 -8.58 6.30
CA CYS A 195 10.02 -9.97 6.18
C CYS A 195 9.60 -10.58 7.52
N ASN A 196 9.41 -9.77 8.58
CA ASN A 196 8.97 -10.25 9.88
C ASN A 196 8.11 -9.20 10.61
N LEU A 197 7.07 -8.71 9.94
CA LEU A 197 6.15 -7.71 10.47
C LEU A 197 4.78 -8.35 10.72
N ALA A 198 4.19 -8.12 11.89
CA ALA A 198 2.81 -8.51 12.15
C ALA A 198 1.85 -7.66 11.29
N MET A 199 0.84 -8.31 10.71
CA MET A 199 -0.13 -7.69 9.79
C MET A 199 -1.55 -8.07 10.23
N TRP A 200 -2.47 -7.13 10.19
CA TRP A 200 -3.84 -7.40 10.63
C TRP A 200 -4.87 -6.56 9.89
N LEU A 201 -6.10 -7.09 9.81
CA LEU A 201 -7.26 -6.37 9.30
C LEU A 201 -8.54 -6.77 10.03
N GLU A 202 -9.36 -5.77 10.32
CA GLU A 202 -10.67 -5.90 10.95
C GLU A 202 -11.75 -5.27 10.06
N VAL A 203 -12.93 -5.89 10.09
CA VAL A 203 -14.15 -5.29 9.55
C VAL A 203 -15.17 -5.23 10.67
N ASN A 204 -15.68 -4.04 10.98
CA ASN A 204 -16.63 -3.78 12.09
C ASN A 204 -16.13 -4.32 13.45
N GLY A 205 -14.82 -4.23 13.71
CA GLY A 205 -14.17 -4.70 14.94
C GLY A 205 -13.97 -6.21 15.01
N HIS A 206 -14.32 -6.97 13.98
CA HIS A 206 -14.00 -8.39 13.89
C HIS A 206 -12.69 -8.59 13.12
N ARG A 207 -11.70 -9.27 13.76
CA ARG A 207 -10.40 -9.59 13.18
C ARG A 207 -10.55 -10.71 12.15
N TYR A 208 -10.34 -10.39 10.87
CA TYR A 208 -10.37 -11.35 9.77
C TYR A 208 -8.97 -11.77 9.34
N GLN A 209 -8.03 -10.82 9.24
CA GLN A 209 -6.64 -11.15 8.94
C GLN A 209 -5.78 -10.91 10.18
N ASP A 210 -4.96 -11.90 10.51
CA ASP A 210 -3.97 -11.88 11.58
C ASP A 210 -2.79 -12.74 11.15
N GLY A 211 -1.81 -12.10 10.51
CA GLY A 211 -0.73 -12.76 9.82
C GLY A 211 0.61 -12.06 10.00
N SER A 212 1.58 -12.50 9.23
CA SER A 212 2.92 -11.92 9.25
C SER A 212 3.55 -11.96 7.86
N SER A 213 4.33 -10.93 7.52
CA SER A 213 5.16 -10.94 6.31
C SER A 213 6.21 -12.07 6.31
N ALA A 214 6.40 -12.77 7.43
CA ALA A 214 7.30 -13.92 7.52
C ALA A 214 6.85 -15.13 6.69
N THR A 215 5.56 -15.24 6.36
CA THR A 215 5.01 -16.32 5.51
C THR A 215 4.97 -15.97 4.02
N MET A 216 5.52 -14.79 3.65
CA MET A 216 5.67 -14.36 2.27
C MET A 216 6.62 -15.28 1.49
N VAL A 217 6.19 -15.74 0.32
CA VAL A 217 6.97 -16.63 -0.56
C VAL A 217 8.07 -15.86 -1.27
N TYR A 218 7.69 -14.80 -1.96
CA TYR A 218 8.60 -13.93 -2.71
C TYR A 218 8.81 -12.63 -1.94
N ARG A 219 10.01 -12.46 -1.38
CA ARG A 219 10.37 -11.34 -0.50
C ARG A 219 10.55 -10.03 -1.27
N PRO A 220 10.48 -8.85 -0.62
CA PRO A 220 10.56 -7.56 -1.29
C PRO A 220 11.76 -7.38 -2.24
N ALA A 221 12.97 -7.76 -1.84
CA ALA A 221 14.16 -7.67 -2.69
C ALA A 221 14.03 -8.55 -3.95
N PHE A 222 13.56 -9.80 -3.79
CA PHE A 222 13.27 -10.68 -4.92
C PHE A 222 12.25 -10.05 -5.87
N LEU A 223 11.16 -9.49 -5.34
CA LEU A 223 10.11 -8.86 -6.17
C LEU A 223 10.64 -7.68 -6.97
N VAL A 224 11.45 -6.79 -6.37
CA VAL A 224 12.08 -5.68 -7.08
C VAL A 224 12.99 -6.20 -8.19
N SER A 225 13.86 -7.19 -7.90
CA SER A 225 14.72 -7.82 -8.89
C SER A 225 13.90 -8.44 -10.03
N TYR A 226 12.92 -9.29 -9.70
CA TYR A 226 12.08 -10.00 -10.66
C TYR A 226 11.33 -9.04 -11.58
N LEU A 227 10.61 -8.06 -11.02
CA LEU A 227 9.85 -7.08 -11.80
C LEU A 227 10.75 -6.22 -12.69
N SER A 228 11.97 -5.91 -12.24
CA SER A 228 12.94 -5.14 -13.02
C SER A 228 13.41 -5.84 -14.30
N GLN A 229 13.21 -7.15 -14.42
CA GLN A 229 13.53 -7.89 -15.65
C GLN A 229 12.53 -7.57 -16.78
N PHE A 230 11.29 -7.26 -16.45
CA PHE A 230 10.21 -7.03 -17.42
C PHE A 230 10.00 -5.54 -17.71
N MET A 231 10.08 -4.69 -16.68
CA MET A 231 9.83 -3.26 -16.78
C MET A 231 10.83 -2.47 -15.93
N SER A 232 11.08 -1.21 -16.26
CA SER A 232 11.79 -0.31 -15.36
C SER A 232 10.84 0.13 -14.24
N LEU A 233 11.25 -0.09 -12.99
CA LEU A 233 10.60 0.52 -11.84
C LEU A 233 11.17 1.93 -11.65
N GLN A 234 10.32 2.91 -11.35
CA GLN A 234 10.69 4.31 -11.22
C GLN A 234 10.48 4.81 -9.79
N PRO A 235 11.19 5.87 -9.35
CA PRO A 235 10.94 6.48 -8.05
C PRO A 235 9.47 6.87 -7.88
N GLY A 236 8.85 6.38 -6.79
CA GLY A 236 7.44 6.55 -6.51
C GLY A 236 6.53 5.42 -7.01
N ASP A 237 7.01 4.46 -7.79
CA ASP A 237 6.24 3.24 -8.07
C ASP A 237 6.00 2.47 -6.78
N VAL A 238 4.81 1.85 -6.70
CA VAL A 238 4.37 1.06 -5.55
C VAL A 238 4.30 -0.41 -5.95
N ILE A 239 4.86 -1.30 -5.12
CA ILE A 239 4.66 -2.74 -5.24
C ILE A 239 3.86 -3.21 -4.03
N SER A 240 2.65 -3.74 -4.25
CA SER A 240 1.84 -4.41 -3.23
C SER A 240 2.18 -5.89 -3.24
N THR A 241 2.59 -6.43 -2.09
CA THR A 241 3.36 -7.69 -2.04
C THR A 241 2.53 -8.93 -1.80
N GLY A 242 1.20 -8.82 -1.81
CA GLY A 242 0.29 -9.92 -1.50
C GLY A 242 -0.20 -9.87 -0.06
N THR A 243 -1.23 -10.63 0.22
CA THR A 243 -1.98 -10.61 1.48
C THR A 243 -1.89 -11.96 2.22
N PRO A 244 -1.87 -11.95 3.58
CA PRO A 244 -2.01 -13.16 4.39
C PRO A 244 -3.45 -13.71 4.35
N PRO A 245 -3.72 -14.93 4.90
CA PRO A 245 -5.06 -15.50 5.00
C PRO A 245 -6.07 -14.59 5.70
N GLY A 246 -7.37 -14.85 5.47
CA GLY A 246 -8.48 -14.18 6.13
C GLY A 246 -9.23 -13.17 5.25
N VAL A 247 -9.02 -13.25 3.92
CA VAL A 247 -9.83 -12.46 2.97
C VAL A 247 -11.29 -12.89 2.99
N GLY A 248 -12.20 -12.00 2.62
CA GLY A 248 -13.63 -12.27 2.66
C GLY A 248 -14.08 -13.42 1.76
N MET A 249 -13.46 -13.55 0.58
CA MET A 249 -13.70 -14.67 -0.33
C MET A 249 -13.32 -16.03 0.27
N GLY A 250 -12.30 -16.08 1.13
CA GLY A 250 -11.83 -17.30 1.81
C GLY A 250 -12.67 -17.70 3.01
N GLN A 251 -13.63 -16.89 3.45
CA GLN A 251 -14.51 -17.23 4.58
C GLN A 251 -15.50 -18.33 4.21
N ASN A 252 -16.01 -19.04 5.19
CA ASN A 252 -17.04 -20.07 5.00
C ASN A 252 -18.29 -19.78 5.87
N PRO A 253 -19.38 -19.24 5.30
CA PRO A 253 -19.56 -18.83 3.89
C PRO A 253 -18.74 -17.57 3.54
N PRO A 254 -18.47 -17.30 2.24
CA PRO A 254 -17.80 -16.07 1.80
C PRO A 254 -18.50 -14.82 2.31
N THR A 255 -17.73 -13.85 2.78
CA THR A 255 -18.21 -12.59 3.34
C THR A 255 -17.62 -11.42 2.55
N TYR A 256 -18.45 -10.45 2.19
CA TYR A 256 -18.05 -9.29 1.41
C TYR A 256 -18.50 -7.99 2.05
N LEU A 257 -17.79 -6.92 1.75
CA LEU A 257 -18.05 -5.57 2.25
C LEU A 257 -19.40 -5.05 1.78
N LYS A 258 -20.04 -4.30 2.66
CA LYS A 258 -21.31 -3.61 2.42
C LYS A 258 -21.18 -2.14 2.79
N ALA A 259 -21.96 -1.30 2.14
CA ALA A 259 -22.05 0.10 2.55
C ALA A 259 -22.47 0.23 4.02
N GLY A 260 -21.72 1.01 4.76
CA GLY A 260 -21.84 1.16 6.21
C GLY A 260 -20.79 0.36 7.00
N ASP A 261 -20.09 -0.58 6.37
CA ASP A 261 -18.98 -1.27 7.03
C ASP A 261 -17.80 -0.33 7.28
N HIS A 262 -17.01 -0.67 8.28
CA HIS A 262 -15.79 0.04 8.65
C HIS A 262 -14.62 -0.94 8.65
N ILE A 263 -13.55 -0.58 7.93
CA ILE A 263 -12.33 -1.38 7.80
C ILE A 263 -11.25 -0.70 8.62
N GLU A 264 -10.55 -1.45 9.46
CA GLU A 264 -9.29 -1.04 10.08
C GLU A 264 -8.22 -2.07 9.75
N LEU A 265 -7.04 -1.61 9.39
CA LEU A 265 -5.91 -2.49 9.07
C LEU A 265 -4.60 -1.84 9.44
N GLY A 266 -3.59 -2.66 9.69
CA GLY A 266 -2.28 -2.14 10.05
C GLY A 266 -1.17 -3.17 9.93
N ILE A 267 0.05 -2.64 9.91
CA ILE A 267 1.28 -3.42 9.90
C ILE A 267 2.19 -2.85 10.99
N GLU A 268 2.82 -3.73 11.74
CA GLU A 268 3.76 -3.39 12.80
C GLU A 268 4.81 -2.37 12.32
N GLY A 269 4.97 -1.26 13.05
CA GLY A 269 5.90 -0.18 12.72
C GLY A 269 5.47 0.74 11.57
N LEU A 270 4.52 0.32 10.71
CA LEU A 270 4.10 1.08 9.53
C LEU A 270 2.82 1.90 9.73
N GLY A 271 2.14 1.72 10.86
CA GLY A 271 0.90 2.45 11.19
C GLY A 271 -0.36 1.69 10.82
N LYS A 272 -1.48 2.40 10.81
CA LYS A 272 -2.79 1.83 10.50
C LYS A 272 -3.59 2.73 9.57
N GLN A 273 -4.57 2.15 8.92
CA GLN A 273 -5.57 2.79 8.07
C GLN A 273 -6.97 2.54 8.63
N SER A 274 -7.93 3.40 8.26
CA SER A 274 -9.32 3.33 8.75
C SER A 274 -10.28 3.84 7.68
N GLN A 275 -10.97 2.94 6.96
CA GLN A 275 -11.85 3.31 5.85
C GLN A 275 -13.32 3.04 6.18
N ARG A 276 -14.18 3.97 5.79
CA ARG A 276 -15.62 3.70 5.69
C ARG A 276 -15.94 3.13 4.32
N VAL A 277 -16.81 2.15 4.27
CA VAL A 277 -17.32 1.59 3.03
C VAL A 277 -18.62 2.29 2.64
N VAL A 278 -18.63 2.89 1.45
CA VAL A 278 -19.79 3.66 0.98
C VAL A 278 -20.30 3.14 -0.38
N ARG A 279 -21.54 3.47 -0.71
CA ARG A 279 -22.10 3.15 -2.04
C ARG A 279 -21.61 4.17 -3.08
N TRP A 280 -21.40 3.71 -4.29
CA TRP A 280 -21.28 4.61 -5.42
C TRP A 280 -22.56 5.45 -5.57
N ASN A 281 -22.39 6.76 -5.62
CA ASN A 281 -23.44 7.72 -5.95
C ASN A 281 -23.05 8.41 -7.25
N ALA A 282 -24.02 8.53 -8.17
CA ALA A 282 -23.81 9.44 -9.28
C ALA A 282 -23.69 10.88 -8.72
N ALA A 283 -22.58 11.56 -9.06
CA ALA A 283 -22.42 12.98 -8.76
C ALA A 283 -23.40 13.82 -9.57
#